data_a3c3c527574b628b02cd57f485be9436
#
_entry.id   a3c3c527574b628b02cd57f485be9436
#
_cell.length_a   1.000
_cell.length_b   1.000
_cell.length_c   1.000
_cell.angle_alpha   90.00
_cell.angle_beta   90.00
_cell.angle_gamma   90.00
#
_symmetry.space_group_name_H-M   'P 1'
#
loop_
_entity.id
_entity.type
_entity.pdbx_description
1 polymer ?
#
loop_
_entity_poly.entity_id
_entity_poly.type
_entity_poly.pdbx_seq_one_letter_code
_entity_poly.pdbx_strand_id
1 'polypeptide(L)'
;MTSAHEATPKAALYANVGADLTRYDVDVANAELIKRDTVTLPAGVQYAWPHASRRYLYVASSSSASGYGRAGTEHHVTAFAIDPATGALRQHGAPIPLPTRPIHISSDIPSENLLVAFNNPSGVRVYRINKDFSPGEEVAQPGPIDAGIFAHQVRVTPDNRLAILVTRGNEGTPTKAEDPGALKVFEYTNGVLANVVSIAPDGGKDFGPRHLDFHPTMPWMYVSIETQNKMVMYRMEPGRIEPGIAFRSDTLAEPGNIRARQAAGAVHVHPNGRFVYGANRAEATVEYQGKKVFKGGENSIVVYAIDQETGEQTPIQHIETQKIHPRTFHIHPSGRLMVAQHNLPVNVRDGDAVRTVAAGLSVFRIDDDGKLAFARTYDVDVGDKRMFWMGMVPLPA
;
A
#
# COMPACT_ATOMS: atom_id res chain seq x y z
N MET A 1 11.93 -39.16 9.91
CA MET A 1 12.65 -37.96 9.51
C MET A 1 11.95 -36.79 10.18
N THR A 2 12.54 -36.27 11.25
CA THR A 2 12.02 -35.11 11.98
C THR A 2 12.24 -33.86 11.09
N SER A 3 11.15 -33.31 10.58
CA SER A 3 11.19 -32.02 9.88
C SER A 3 11.73 -30.99 10.89
N ALA A 4 12.88 -30.40 10.58
CA ALA A 4 13.35 -29.25 11.30
C ALA A 4 12.25 -28.18 11.16
N HIS A 5 11.63 -27.79 12.27
CA HIS A 5 10.75 -26.63 12.31
C HIS A 5 11.65 -25.41 11.99
N GLU A 6 11.59 -24.94 10.74
CA GLU A 6 12.17 -23.62 10.45
C GLU A 6 11.55 -22.60 11.39
N ALA A 7 12.39 -21.90 12.13
CA ALA A 7 11.94 -20.89 13.07
C ALA A 7 11.12 -19.83 12.31
N THR A 8 9.91 -19.54 12.79
CA THR A 8 9.07 -18.49 12.20
C THR A 8 9.84 -17.16 12.14
N PRO A 9 10.01 -16.55 10.97
CA PRO A 9 10.71 -15.27 10.84
C PRO A 9 10.12 -14.24 11.80
N LYS A 10 10.96 -13.52 12.53
CA LYS A 10 10.49 -12.39 13.32
C LYS A 10 10.17 -11.22 12.42
N ALA A 11 9.13 -10.46 12.74
CA ALA A 11 8.81 -9.20 12.10
C ALA A 11 8.29 -8.20 13.12
N ALA A 12 8.59 -6.92 12.90
CA ALA A 12 7.95 -5.82 13.59
C ALA A 12 6.85 -5.24 12.71
N LEU A 13 5.67 -5.00 13.27
CA LEU A 13 4.61 -4.25 12.62
C LEU A 13 4.68 -2.80 13.11
N TYR A 14 4.59 -1.88 12.16
CA TYR A 14 4.48 -0.45 12.43
C TYR A 14 3.16 0.08 11.89
N ALA A 15 2.42 0.83 12.69
CA ALA A 15 1.17 1.48 12.29
C ALA A 15 1.12 2.90 12.85
N ASN A 16 0.62 3.84 12.04
CA ASN A 16 0.59 5.23 12.48
C ASN A 16 -0.79 5.71 12.92
N VAL A 17 -0.77 6.71 13.81
CA VAL A 17 -1.88 7.63 14.08
C VAL A 17 -1.34 9.06 13.91
N GLY A 18 -1.69 9.71 12.81
CA GLY A 18 -1.09 11.01 12.50
C GLY A 18 0.43 10.91 12.36
N ALA A 19 1.17 11.66 13.17
CA ALA A 19 2.63 11.68 13.21
C ALA A 19 3.24 10.56 14.07
N ASP A 20 2.44 9.89 14.89
CA ASP A 20 2.90 8.88 15.82
C ASP A 20 2.97 7.52 15.09
N LEU A 21 4.14 6.90 15.07
CA LEU A 21 4.39 5.60 14.48
C LEU A 21 4.65 4.59 15.60
N THR A 22 3.68 3.73 15.84
CA THR A 22 3.69 2.73 16.91
C THR A 22 4.17 1.38 16.39
N ARG A 23 5.07 0.75 17.14
CA ARG A 23 5.55 -0.61 16.91
C ARG A 23 4.70 -1.63 17.65
N TYR A 24 4.51 -2.78 17.00
CA TYR A 24 3.89 -3.96 17.59
C TYR A 24 4.78 -5.18 17.32
N ASP A 25 4.94 -6.03 18.34
CA ASP A 25 5.43 -7.40 18.12
C ASP A 25 4.30 -8.22 17.51
N VAL A 26 4.65 -9.16 16.63
CA VAL A 26 3.69 -10.03 15.94
C VAL A 26 3.88 -11.45 16.44
N ASP A 27 2.93 -11.96 17.20
CA ASP A 27 2.85 -13.37 17.58
C ASP A 27 2.03 -14.14 16.55
N VAL A 28 2.71 -14.80 15.62
CA VAL A 28 2.07 -15.57 14.55
C VAL A 28 1.32 -16.78 15.11
N ALA A 29 1.84 -17.44 16.14
CA ALA A 29 1.24 -18.65 16.71
C ALA A 29 -0.14 -18.33 17.33
N ASN A 30 -0.23 -17.22 18.08
CA ASN A 30 -1.46 -16.80 18.74
C ASN A 30 -2.28 -15.81 17.91
N ALA A 31 -1.77 -15.39 16.74
CA ALA A 31 -2.34 -14.32 15.91
C ALA A 31 -2.56 -13.03 16.72
N GLU A 32 -1.56 -12.62 17.50
CA GLU A 32 -1.62 -11.47 18.41
C GLU A 32 -0.66 -10.36 18.00
N LEU A 33 -1.10 -9.13 18.27
CA LEU A 33 -0.28 -7.92 18.16
C LEU A 33 -0.06 -7.38 19.57
N ILE A 34 1.20 -7.22 19.97
CA ILE A 34 1.57 -6.69 21.28
C ILE A 34 2.13 -5.28 21.08
N LYS A 35 1.35 -4.27 21.47
CA LYS A 35 1.77 -2.87 21.37
C LYS A 35 3.03 -2.62 22.18
N ARG A 36 3.98 -1.88 21.60
CA ARG A 36 5.26 -1.52 22.20
C ARG A 36 5.44 0.01 22.21
N ASP A 37 6.57 0.44 21.80
CA ASP A 37 7.00 1.83 21.74
C ASP A 37 6.42 2.60 20.56
N THR A 38 6.47 3.92 20.65
CA THR A 38 6.03 4.86 19.62
C THR A 38 7.12 5.89 19.38
N VAL A 39 7.40 6.21 18.13
CA VAL A 39 8.20 7.35 17.72
C VAL A 39 7.30 8.38 17.05
N THR A 40 7.61 9.67 17.27
CA THR A 40 6.84 10.76 16.66
C THR A 40 7.67 11.42 15.56
N LEU A 41 7.10 11.54 14.37
CA LEU A 41 7.68 12.21 13.21
C LEU A 41 7.37 13.71 13.22
N PRO A 42 8.07 14.53 12.42
CA PRO A 42 7.76 15.96 12.28
C PRO A 42 6.34 16.22 11.76
N ALA A 43 5.78 15.29 10.96
CA ALA A 43 4.45 15.42 10.35
C ALA A 43 3.77 14.05 10.20
N GLY A 44 2.50 14.02 9.81
CA GLY A 44 1.71 12.80 9.67
C GLY A 44 2.30 11.83 8.65
N VAL A 45 2.45 10.57 9.05
CA VAL A 45 2.97 9.49 8.19
C VAL A 45 2.08 9.31 6.97
N GLN A 46 2.69 9.23 5.79
CA GLN A 46 2.01 8.97 4.52
C GLN A 46 2.32 7.56 4.00
N TYR A 47 3.60 7.18 4.03
CA TYR A 47 4.05 5.85 3.63
C TYR A 47 5.43 5.57 4.22
N ALA A 48 5.80 4.30 4.33
CA ALA A 48 7.16 3.93 4.72
C ALA A 48 7.65 2.73 3.93
N TRP A 49 8.98 2.65 3.76
CA TRP A 49 9.64 1.58 3.02
C TRP A 49 10.93 1.14 3.73
N PRO A 50 11.15 -0.16 3.93
CA PRO A 50 12.36 -0.66 4.55
C PRO A 50 13.52 -0.67 3.54
N HIS A 51 14.72 -0.41 4.03
CA HIS A 51 15.97 -0.69 3.32
C HIS A 51 16.12 -2.20 3.08
N ALA A 52 16.78 -2.62 1.99
CA ALA A 52 17.01 -4.03 1.66
C ALA A 52 17.70 -4.81 2.79
N SER A 53 18.57 -4.16 3.56
CA SER A 53 19.21 -4.76 4.74
C SER A 53 18.26 -4.98 5.93
N ARG A 54 17.03 -4.42 5.88
CA ARG A 54 16.05 -4.47 6.97
C ARG A 54 16.51 -3.81 8.29
N ARG A 55 17.57 -3.03 8.23
CA ARG A 55 18.15 -2.30 9.37
C ARG A 55 17.73 -0.84 9.42
N TYR A 56 17.04 -0.35 8.38
CA TYR A 56 16.55 1.02 8.29
C TYR A 56 15.13 1.06 7.71
N LEU A 57 14.35 2.04 8.15
CA LEU A 57 13.01 2.34 7.65
C LEU A 57 12.97 3.81 7.21
N TYR A 58 12.60 4.07 5.97
CA TYR A 58 12.40 5.41 5.45
C TYR A 58 10.92 5.76 5.48
N VAL A 59 10.58 6.85 6.13
CA VAL A 59 9.20 7.27 6.34
C VAL A 59 8.95 8.61 5.69
N ALA A 60 8.04 8.64 4.72
CA ALA A 60 7.54 9.85 4.10
C ALA A 60 6.39 10.43 4.95
N SER A 61 6.46 11.70 5.30
CA SER A 61 5.51 12.38 6.18
C SER A 61 5.05 13.73 5.61
N SER A 62 3.88 14.19 6.03
CA SER A 62 3.29 15.46 5.59
C SER A 62 2.34 16.04 6.62
N SER A 63 2.34 17.37 6.77
CA SER A 63 1.34 18.08 7.56
C SER A 63 -0.05 18.10 6.91
N SER A 64 -0.17 17.66 5.65
CA SER A 64 -1.47 17.41 5.01
C SER A 64 -1.95 15.98 5.27
N ALA A 65 -3.12 15.85 5.84
CA ALA A 65 -3.71 14.55 6.16
C ALA A 65 -4.37 13.84 4.97
N SER A 66 -4.58 14.53 3.83
CA SER A 66 -5.38 14.03 2.70
C SER A 66 -4.78 14.41 1.37
N GLY A 67 -4.93 13.56 0.34
CA GLY A 67 -4.59 13.86 -1.06
C GLY A 67 -5.49 14.90 -1.71
N TYR A 68 -6.59 15.24 -1.07
CA TYR A 68 -7.52 16.26 -1.47
C TYR A 68 -7.43 17.45 -0.50
N GLY A 69 -7.48 18.67 -1.00
CA GLY A 69 -7.36 19.88 -0.22
C GLY A 69 -5.97 20.52 -0.26
N ARG A 70 -5.64 21.31 0.75
CA ARG A 70 -4.33 21.98 0.83
C ARG A 70 -3.21 20.98 1.05
N ALA A 71 -2.13 21.11 0.30
CA ALA A 71 -0.97 20.22 0.37
C ALA A 71 -0.26 20.22 1.74
N GLY A 72 -0.50 21.21 2.59
CA GLY A 72 0.26 21.44 3.82
C GLY A 72 1.56 22.19 3.53
N THR A 73 2.38 22.37 4.57
CA THR A 73 3.62 23.18 4.50
C THR A 73 4.86 22.43 4.90
N GLU A 74 4.72 21.25 5.51
CA GLU A 74 5.82 20.44 6.03
C GLU A 74 5.74 19.04 5.44
N HIS A 75 6.78 18.65 4.71
CA HIS A 75 6.89 17.37 4.05
C HIS A 75 8.32 16.86 4.15
N HIS A 76 8.50 15.63 4.60
CA HIS A 76 9.84 15.10 4.88
C HIS A 76 9.98 13.61 4.49
N VAL A 77 11.22 13.17 4.29
CA VAL A 77 11.64 11.79 4.47
C VAL A 77 12.51 11.73 5.72
N THR A 78 12.13 10.87 6.65
CA THR A 78 12.88 10.58 7.88
C THR A 78 13.37 9.16 7.84
N ALA A 79 14.65 8.91 8.11
CA ALA A 79 15.18 7.57 8.30
C ALA A 79 15.17 7.18 9.77
N PHE A 80 14.87 5.92 10.03
CA PHE A 80 14.98 5.28 11.34
C PHE A 80 15.87 4.06 11.24
N ALA A 81 16.81 3.92 12.17
CA ALA A 81 17.49 2.66 12.41
C ALA A 81 16.53 1.71 13.13
N ILE A 82 16.50 0.47 12.69
CA ILE A 82 15.69 -0.62 13.26
C ILE A 82 16.61 -1.46 14.14
N ASP A 83 16.27 -1.60 15.42
CA ASP A 83 16.96 -2.54 16.29
C ASP A 83 16.70 -3.97 15.81
N PRO A 84 17.72 -4.76 15.47
CA PRO A 84 17.54 -6.06 14.85
C PRO A 84 16.90 -7.11 15.76
N ALA A 85 17.00 -6.95 17.08
CA ALA A 85 16.46 -7.91 18.04
C ALA A 85 14.99 -7.63 18.36
N THR A 86 14.62 -6.33 18.43
CA THR A 86 13.31 -5.89 18.92
C THR A 86 12.46 -5.20 17.87
N GLY A 87 13.04 -4.67 16.80
CA GLY A 87 12.35 -3.82 15.83
C GLY A 87 12.13 -2.38 16.33
N ALA A 88 12.69 -1.97 17.48
CA ALA A 88 12.55 -0.60 17.98
C ALA A 88 13.18 0.41 17.01
N LEU A 89 12.51 1.54 16.82
CA LEU A 89 12.94 2.59 15.90
C LEU A 89 13.71 3.67 16.63
N ARG A 90 14.83 4.08 16.05
CA ARG A 90 15.59 5.25 16.50
C ARG A 90 15.88 6.13 15.28
N GLN A 91 15.51 7.41 15.34
CA GLN A 91 15.77 8.33 14.23
C GLN A 91 17.26 8.29 13.85
N HIS A 92 17.50 8.27 12.54
CA HIS A 92 18.84 8.18 11.96
C HIS A 92 19.07 9.33 10.99
N GLY A 93 20.00 10.22 11.34
CA GLY A 93 20.26 11.45 10.59
C GLY A 93 19.13 12.49 10.70
N ALA A 94 19.29 13.58 9.97
CA ALA A 94 18.27 14.62 9.87
C ALA A 94 17.23 14.25 8.78
N PRO A 95 15.94 14.60 8.97
CA PRO A 95 14.95 14.50 7.92
C PRO A 95 15.32 15.42 6.74
N ILE A 96 15.08 14.95 5.50
CA ILE A 96 15.20 15.81 4.32
C ILE A 96 13.83 16.37 3.94
N PRO A 97 13.76 17.65 3.49
CA PRO A 97 12.50 18.25 3.05
C PRO A 97 12.07 17.69 1.69
N LEU A 98 10.75 17.61 1.50
CA LEU A 98 10.12 17.28 0.23
C LEU A 98 9.35 18.50 -0.33
N PRO A 99 9.19 18.63 -1.68
CA PRO A 99 8.59 19.81 -2.29
C PRO A 99 7.09 19.93 -2.06
N THR A 100 6.40 18.82 -1.83
CA THR A 100 4.97 18.74 -1.60
C THR A 100 4.61 17.45 -0.87
N ARG A 101 3.32 17.23 -0.61
CA ARG A 101 2.83 16.02 0.06
C ARG A 101 3.19 14.75 -0.70
N PRO A 102 4.02 13.86 -0.13
CA PRO A 102 4.25 12.54 -0.69
C PRO A 102 3.02 11.63 -0.48
N ILE A 103 2.80 10.69 -1.38
CA ILE A 103 1.77 9.66 -1.24
C ILE A 103 2.37 8.26 -1.08
N HIS A 104 3.54 8.05 -1.65
CA HIS A 104 4.24 6.77 -1.61
C HIS A 104 5.75 6.98 -1.62
N ILE A 105 6.48 6.09 -0.95
CA ILE A 105 7.93 5.98 -1.01
C ILE A 105 8.30 4.51 -1.21
N SER A 106 9.31 4.24 -2.02
CA SER A 106 9.98 2.94 -2.12
C SER A 106 11.47 3.14 -2.34
N SER A 107 12.26 2.08 -2.33
CA SER A 107 13.65 2.09 -2.79
C SER A 107 13.79 1.29 -4.08
N ASP A 108 14.91 1.50 -4.78
CA ASP A 108 15.40 0.55 -5.77
C ASP A 108 15.84 -0.76 -5.07
N ILE A 109 16.13 -1.78 -5.86
CA ILE A 109 16.40 -3.13 -5.33
C ILE A 109 17.62 -3.18 -4.40
N PRO A 110 18.78 -2.56 -4.73
CA PRO A 110 19.93 -2.52 -3.81
C PRO A 110 19.74 -1.53 -2.65
N SER A 111 18.66 -0.72 -2.66
CA SER A 111 18.42 0.39 -1.73
C SER A 111 19.55 1.42 -1.71
N GLU A 112 19.97 1.85 -2.90
CA GLU A 112 20.88 2.97 -3.11
C GLU A 112 20.14 4.29 -3.34
N ASN A 113 18.86 4.20 -3.72
CA ASN A 113 18.01 5.35 -3.98
C ASN A 113 16.61 5.16 -3.43
N LEU A 114 16.00 6.27 -2.98
CA LEU A 114 14.58 6.38 -2.62
C LEU A 114 13.82 7.01 -3.77
N LEU A 115 12.71 6.41 -4.15
CA LEU A 115 11.76 6.97 -5.11
C LEU A 115 10.51 7.44 -4.35
N VAL A 116 10.13 8.70 -4.51
CA VAL A 116 8.98 9.31 -3.83
C VAL A 116 7.97 9.77 -4.86
N ALA A 117 6.73 9.31 -4.74
CA ALA A 117 5.61 9.73 -5.58
C ALA A 117 4.77 10.82 -4.90
N PHE A 118 4.31 11.78 -5.68
CA PHE A 118 3.48 12.92 -5.28
C PHE A 118 2.20 12.94 -6.10
N ASN A 119 1.05 13.10 -5.49
CA ASN A 119 -0.21 13.03 -6.22
C ASN A 119 -0.77 14.39 -6.68
N ASN A 120 -0.45 15.46 -5.95
CA ASN A 120 -0.92 16.80 -6.32
C ASN A 120 0.09 17.89 -5.88
N PRO A 121 0.85 18.50 -6.81
CA PRO A 121 0.95 18.15 -8.23
C PRO A 121 1.49 16.72 -8.42
N SER A 122 1.09 16.05 -9.52
CA SER A 122 1.58 14.71 -9.85
C SER A 122 3.08 14.75 -10.14
N GLY A 123 3.83 13.82 -9.57
CA GLY A 123 5.28 13.81 -9.71
C GLY A 123 5.95 12.58 -9.14
N VAL A 124 7.21 12.41 -9.50
CA VAL A 124 8.13 11.46 -8.88
C VAL A 124 9.50 12.14 -8.71
N ARG A 125 10.14 11.93 -7.57
CA ARG A 125 11.48 12.38 -7.27
C ARG A 125 12.31 11.22 -6.77
N VAL A 126 13.60 11.28 -7.03
CA VAL A 126 14.57 10.27 -6.59
C VAL A 126 15.60 10.93 -5.70
N TYR A 127 15.90 10.31 -4.56
CA TYR A 127 16.89 10.78 -3.60
C TYR A 127 17.92 9.69 -3.35
N ARG A 128 19.17 10.05 -3.20
CA ARG A 128 20.23 9.10 -2.82
C ARG A 128 19.99 8.57 -1.42
N ILE A 129 20.39 7.34 -1.18
CA ILE A 129 20.67 6.86 0.18
C ILE A 129 22.17 6.99 0.36
N ASN A 130 22.57 7.75 1.38
CA ASN A 130 23.99 7.99 1.68
C ASN A 130 24.68 6.71 2.18
N LYS A 131 26.02 6.71 2.21
CA LYS A 131 26.79 5.55 2.70
C LYS A 131 26.53 5.21 4.17
N ASP A 132 26.07 6.18 4.96
CA ASP A 132 25.63 5.99 6.34
C ASP A 132 24.17 5.62 6.46
N PHE A 133 23.46 5.37 5.33
CA PHE A 133 22.04 5.04 5.23
C PHE A 133 21.08 6.18 5.57
N SER A 134 21.55 7.40 5.77
CA SER A 134 20.67 8.57 5.86
C SER A 134 20.11 8.94 4.48
N PRO A 135 18.91 9.59 4.39
CA PRO A 135 18.42 10.11 3.12
C PRO A 135 19.32 11.25 2.65
N GLY A 136 19.64 11.25 1.36
CA GLY A 136 20.62 12.15 0.73
C GLY A 136 19.97 13.14 -0.25
N GLU A 137 20.80 13.65 -1.15
CA GLU A 137 20.42 14.65 -2.13
C GLU A 137 19.50 14.10 -3.22
N GLU A 138 18.69 14.97 -3.81
CA GLU A 138 17.87 14.66 -4.97
C GLU A 138 18.75 14.33 -6.18
N VAL A 139 18.42 13.27 -6.91
CA VAL A 139 19.08 12.90 -8.15
C VAL A 139 18.53 13.77 -9.27
N ALA A 140 19.37 14.62 -9.85
CA ALA A 140 19.00 15.44 -11.00
C ALA A 140 18.60 14.54 -12.18
N GLN A 141 17.45 14.83 -12.78
CA GLN A 141 16.98 14.12 -13.96
C GLN A 141 17.42 14.86 -15.24
N PRO A 142 17.89 14.16 -16.28
CA PRO A 142 18.44 14.78 -17.47
C PRO A 142 17.38 15.42 -18.37
N GLY A 143 16.10 15.10 -18.15
CA GLY A 143 14.99 15.60 -18.96
C GLY A 143 13.68 15.60 -18.20
N PRO A 144 12.59 16.07 -18.82
CA PRO A 144 11.27 16.10 -18.21
C PRO A 144 10.74 14.69 -17.97
N ILE A 145 10.13 14.48 -16.80
CA ILE A 145 9.50 13.23 -16.41
C ILE A 145 8.00 13.34 -16.68
N ASP A 146 7.44 12.42 -17.48
CA ASP A 146 6.00 12.26 -17.64
C ASP A 146 5.41 11.56 -16.43
N ALA A 147 5.06 12.33 -15.41
CA ALA A 147 4.49 11.81 -14.17
C ALA A 147 2.97 11.58 -14.23
N GLY A 148 2.36 11.69 -15.39
CA GLY A 148 0.92 11.50 -15.56
C GLY A 148 0.08 12.38 -14.64
N ILE A 149 -1.10 11.88 -14.26
CA ILE A 149 -2.05 12.60 -13.40
C ILE A 149 -2.39 11.80 -12.17
N PHE A 150 -2.24 12.43 -11.00
CA PHE A 150 -2.51 11.83 -9.69
C PHE A 150 -1.70 10.55 -9.44
N ALA A 151 -0.36 10.69 -9.45
CA ALA A 151 0.54 9.60 -9.11
C ALA A 151 0.22 9.06 -7.71
N HIS A 152 0.23 7.73 -7.55
CA HIS A 152 -0.20 7.07 -6.32
C HIS A 152 0.84 6.12 -5.75
N GLN A 153 1.57 5.40 -6.59
CA GLN A 153 2.62 4.47 -6.17
C GLN A 153 3.79 4.53 -7.15
N VAL A 154 5.02 4.38 -6.67
CA VAL A 154 6.22 4.17 -7.48
C VAL A 154 6.93 2.90 -7.01
N ARG A 155 7.32 2.03 -7.93
CA ARG A 155 8.06 0.79 -7.65
C ARG A 155 9.11 0.56 -8.74
N VAL A 156 10.26 0.06 -8.34
CA VAL A 156 11.28 -0.48 -9.28
C VAL A 156 11.01 -1.96 -9.49
N THR A 157 11.17 -2.44 -10.75
CA THR A 157 10.99 -3.85 -11.09
C THR A 157 12.02 -4.74 -10.41
N PRO A 158 11.73 -6.04 -10.16
CA PRO A 158 12.64 -6.96 -9.48
C PRO A 158 14.04 -7.09 -10.13
N ASP A 159 14.14 -6.86 -11.44
CA ASP A 159 15.41 -6.84 -12.20
C ASP A 159 16.17 -5.50 -12.12
N ASN A 160 15.64 -4.52 -11.41
CA ASN A 160 16.18 -3.17 -11.22
C ASN A 160 16.37 -2.37 -12.53
N ARG A 161 15.63 -2.68 -13.60
CA ARG A 161 15.78 -2.04 -14.91
C ARG A 161 14.72 -1.00 -15.22
N LEU A 162 13.52 -1.14 -14.63
CA LEU A 162 12.42 -0.23 -14.85
C LEU A 162 11.92 0.35 -13.54
N ALA A 163 11.43 1.59 -13.58
CA ALA A 163 10.57 2.15 -12.55
C ALA A 163 9.17 2.33 -13.10
N ILE A 164 8.15 2.03 -12.29
CA ILE A 164 6.76 2.14 -12.65
C ILE A 164 6.10 3.12 -11.70
N LEU A 165 5.57 4.22 -12.24
CA LEU A 165 4.75 5.16 -11.52
C LEU A 165 3.28 4.90 -11.87
N VAL A 166 2.52 4.44 -10.89
CA VAL A 166 1.09 4.22 -11.02
C VAL A 166 0.39 5.56 -10.89
N THR A 167 -0.32 6.00 -11.94
CA THR A 167 -1.05 7.27 -11.97
C THR A 167 -2.53 6.99 -12.12
N ARG A 168 -3.30 7.37 -11.11
CA ARG A 168 -4.72 7.01 -11.04
C ARG A 168 -5.59 7.78 -12.03
N GLY A 169 -5.20 9.00 -12.39
CA GLY A 169 -6.11 9.96 -13.00
C GLY A 169 -7.10 10.54 -11.99
N ASN A 170 -8.06 11.27 -12.45
CA ASN A 170 -9.16 11.79 -11.64
C ASN A 170 -10.49 11.49 -12.29
N GLU A 171 -11.49 11.17 -11.49
CA GLU A 171 -12.86 10.98 -11.97
C GLU A 171 -13.41 12.24 -12.61
N GLY A 172 -14.24 12.07 -13.63
CA GLY A 172 -14.96 13.16 -14.26
C GLY A 172 -15.97 13.80 -13.30
N THR A 173 -16.25 15.06 -13.53
CA THR A 173 -17.31 15.81 -12.85
C THR A 173 -18.27 16.39 -13.90
N PRO A 174 -19.45 16.92 -13.53
CA PRO A 174 -20.33 17.56 -14.48
C PRO A 174 -19.68 18.71 -15.29
N THR A 175 -18.60 19.29 -14.75
CA THR A 175 -17.90 20.45 -15.35
C THR A 175 -16.51 20.16 -15.86
N LYS A 176 -15.97 18.96 -15.60
CA LYS A 176 -14.63 18.56 -16.02
C LYS A 176 -14.65 17.12 -16.52
N ALA A 177 -14.07 16.89 -17.71
CA ALA A 177 -13.84 15.53 -18.20
C ALA A 177 -12.90 14.77 -17.27
N GLU A 178 -13.01 13.45 -17.28
CA GLU A 178 -12.10 12.55 -16.58
C GLU A 178 -10.65 12.75 -17.04
N ASP A 179 -9.73 12.73 -16.09
CA ASP A 179 -8.30 12.67 -16.37
C ASP A 179 -7.84 11.22 -16.48
N PRO A 180 -7.03 10.85 -17.48
CA PRO A 180 -6.65 9.46 -17.70
C PRO A 180 -5.73 8.90 -16.62
N GLY A 181 -5.94 7.63 -16.24
CA GLY A 181 -5.02 6.83 -15.46
C GLY A 181 -3.99 6.12 -16.35
N ALA A 182 -2.81 5.79 -15.81
CA ALA A 182 -1.78 5.06 -16.53
C ALA A 182 -0.78 4.37 -15.61
N LEU A 183 -0.07 3.38 -16.14
CA LEU A 183 1.22 2.96 -15.62
C LEU A 183 2.30 3.67 -16.43
N LYS A 184 2.99 4.64 -15.83
CA LYS A 184 4.12 5.34 -16.46
C LYS A 184 5.37 4.52 -16.21
N VAL A 185 5.97 4.03 -17.28
CA VAL A 185 7.14 3.16 -17.22
C VAL A 185 8.37 3.94 -17.65
N PHE A 186 9.40 3.87 -16.84
CA PHE A 186 10.68 4.52 -17.06
C PHE A 186 11.78 3.47 -17.11
N GLU A 187 12.74 3.63 -18.02
CA GLU A 187 14.04 3.00 -17.85
C GLU A 187 14.69 3.57 -16.58
N TYR A 188 15.25 2.67 -15.78
CA TYR A 188 15.82 3.02 -14.49
C TYR A 188 17.31 2.66 -14.45
N THR A 189 18.14 3.65 -14.22
CA THR A 189 19.59 3.44 -14.08
C THR A 189 20.12 4.30 -12.95
N ASN A 190 20.46 3.69 -11.83
CA ASN A 190 21.10 4.36 -10.69
C ASN A 190 20.46 5.71 -10.33
N GLY A 191 19.13 5.71 -10.14
CA GLY A 191 18.36 6.88 -9.75
C GLY A 191 17.91 7.79 -10.92
N VAL A 192 18.39 7.55 -12.13
CA VAL A 192 17.95 8.28 -13.33
C VAL A 192 16.76 7.58 -13.95
N LEU A 193 15.74 8.38 -14.32
CA LEU A 193 14.52 7.97 -14.97
C LEU A 193 14.49 8.48 -16.41
N ALA A 194 14.20 7.62 -17.38
CA ALA A 194 13.92 7.99 -18.75
C ALA A 194 12.55 7.45 -19.17
N ASN A 195 11.70 8.30 -19.74
CA ASN A 195 10.35 7.90 -20.17
C ASN A 195 10.45 6.81 -21.26
N VAL A 196 9.75 5.69 -21.09
CA VAL A 196 9.70 4.58 -22.06
C VAL A 196 8.31 4.47 -22.68
N VAL A 197 7.30 4.19 -21.85
CA VAL A 197 5.93 3.96 -22.31
C VAL A 197 4.91 4.36 -21.24
N SER A 198 3.75 4.76 -21.70
CA SER A 198 2.56 4.97 -20.87
C SER A 198 1.56 3.86 -21.20
N ILE A 199 1.39 2.90 -20.28
CA ILE A 199 0.38 1.84 -20.42
C ILE A 199 -0.93 2.39 -19.91
N ALA A 200 -1.84 2.70 -20.83
CA ALA A 200 -3.11 3.36 -20.57
C ALA A 200 -4.19 2.69 -21.44
N PRO A 201 -4.73 1.53 -21.03
CA PRO A 201 -5.80 0.86 -21.79
C PRO A 201 -6.96 1.82 -22.04
N ASP A 202 -7.52 1.76 -23.25
CA ASP A 202 -8.62 2.63 -23.69
C ASP A 202 -8.34 4.15 -23.53
N GLY A 203 -7.07 4.54 -23.69
CA GLY A 203 -6.60 5.91 -23.47
C GLY A 203 -6.55 6.33 -22.01
N GLY A 204 -6.62 5.37 -21.08
CA GLY A 204 -6.54 5.58 -19.63
C GLY A 204 -7.85 6.00 -18.97
N LYS A 205 -8.94 6.12 -19.73
CA LYS A 205 -10.27 6.42 -19.18
C LYS A 205 -10.82 5.21 -18.45
N ASP A 206 -11.46 5.46 -17.31
CA ASP A 206 -11.92 4.45 -16.37
C ASP A 206 -10.82 3.51 -15.86
N PHE A 207 -9.56 3.67 -16.31
CA PHE A 207 -8.49 2.74 -15.94
C PHE A 207 -8.10 2.85 -14.44
N GLY A 208 -8.00 4.01 -13.86
CA GLY A 208 -7.81 4.28 -12.42
C GLY A 208 -6.93 3.31 -11.63
N PRO A 209 -5.70 2.98 -12.06
CA PRO A 209 -4.83 2.06 -11.34
C PRO A 209 -4.33 2.69 -10.03
N ARG A 210 -4.13 1.88 -8.98
CA ARG A 210 -3.77 2.41 -7.66
C ARG A 210 -2.49 1.83 -7.08
N HIS A 211 -2.42 0.54 -6.90
CA HIS A 211 -1.26 -0.19 -6.38
C HIS A 211 -0.92 -1.36 -7.30
N LEU A 212 0.36 -1.71 -7.31
CA LEU A 212 0.86 -2.93 -7.92
C LEU A 212 1.72 -3.71 -6.94
N ASP A 213 1.84 -5.01 -7.18
CA ASP A 213 2.84 -5.85 -6.56
C ASP A 213 3.36 -6.89 -7.57
N PHE A 214 4.60 -7.32 -7.34
CA PHE A 214 5.27 -8.28 -8.21
C PHE A 214 5.19 -9.68 -7.63
N HIS A 215 5.05 -10.67 -8.53
CA HIS A 215 5.23 -12.05 -8.13
C HIS A 215 6.69 -12.30 -7.69
N PRO A 216 6.94 -13.04 -6.61
CA PRO A 216 8.29 -13.16 -6.03
C PRO A 216 9.31 -13.86 -6.95
N THR A 217 8.88 -14.72 -7.87
CA THR A 217 9.77 -15.54 -8.73
C THR A 217 9.41 -15.54 -10.20
N MET A 218 8.15 -15.25 -10.55
CA MET A 218 7.68 -15.26 -11.94
C MET A 218 7.57 -13.84 -12.50
N PRO A 219 7.69 -13.65 -13.82
CA PRO A 219 7.64 -12.31 -14.42
C PRO A 219 6.20 -11.78 -14.53
N TRP A 220 5.49 -11.70 -13.41
CA TRP A 220 4.10 -11.27 -13.34
C TRP A 220 3.95 -10.08 -12.38
N MET A 221 3.13 -9.14 -12.80
CA MET A 221 2.77 -7.96 -12.02
C MET A 221 1.26 -7.86 -11.89
N TYR A 222 0.77 -7.78 -10.65
CA TYR A 222 -0.66 -7.61 -10.33
C TYR A 222 -0.93 -6.16 -9.97
N VAL A 223 -1.99 -5.59 -10.55
CA VAL A 223 -2.36 -4.18 -10.37
C VAL A 223 -3.82 -4.09 -9.94
N SER A 224 -4.08 -3.39 -8.84
CA SER A 224 -5.45 -3.05 -8.44
C SER A 224 -5.95 -1.83 -9.21
N ILE A 225 -7.11 -1.95 -9.84
CA ILE A 225 -7.80 -0.89 -10.55
C ILE A 225 -8.88 -0.32 -9.65
N GLU A 226 -8.58 0.82 -9.01
CA GLU A 226 -9.39 1.41 -7.93
C GLU A 226 -10.82 1.71 -8.39
N THR A 227 -10.96 2.36 -9.54
CA THR A 227 -12.24 2.85 -10.05
C THR A 227 -13.14 1.74 -10.58
N GLN A 228 -12.55 0.67 -11.12
CA GLN A 228 -13.29 -0.45 -11.72
C GLN A 228 -13.56 -1.60 -10.74
N ASN A 229 -12.97 -1.60 -9.55
CA ASN A 229 -12.98 -2.75 -8.65
C ASN A 229 -12.49 -4.03 -9.33
N LYS A 230 -11.34 -3.94 -10.00
CA LYS A 230 -10.70 -5.05 -10.72
C LYS A 230 -9.27 -5.29 -10.23
N MET A 231 -8.84 -6.54 -10.35
CA MET A 231 -7.45 -6.94 -10.32
C MET A 231 -7.03 -7.32 -11.73
N VAL A 232 -5.93 -6.77 -12.23
CA VAL A 232 -5.37 -7.13 -13.54
C VAL A 232 -3.95 -7.63 -13.39
N MET A 233 -3.53 -8.49 -14.33
CA MET A 233 -2.18 -9.01 -14.39
C MET A 233 -1.52 -8.60 -15.72
N TYR A 234 -0.26 -8.17 -15.61
CA TYR A 234 0.63 -7.89 -16.73
C TYR A 234 1.80 -8.86 -16.73
N ARG A 235 2.20 -9.28 -17.93
CA ARG A 235 3.44 -10.04 -18.13
C ARG A 235 4.61 -9.09 -18.21
N MET A 236 5.74 -9.54 -17.71
CA MET A 236 7.00 -8.80 -17.77
C MET A 236 8.05 -9.62 -18.49
N GLU A 237 8.98 -8.94 -19.12
CA GLU A 237 10.24 -9.46 -19.63
C GLU A 237 11.39 -8.62 -19.04
N PRO A 238 12.63 -9.07 -19.07
CA PRO A 238 13.75 -8.25 -18.60
C PRO A 238 13.78 -6.87 -19.28
N GLY A 239 13.58 -5.81 -18.47
CA GLY A 239 13.56 -4.42 -18.98
C GLY A 239 12.32 -4.07 -19.82
N ARG A 240 11.24 -4.83 -19.78
CA ARG A 240 10.00 -4.58 -20.53
C ARG A 240 8.75 -5.05 -19.80
N ILE A 241 7.66 -4.30 -19.95
CA ILE A 241 6.32 -4.71 -19.54
C ILE A 241 5.47 -4.84 -20.79
N GLU A 242 4.81 -5.97 -20.98
CA GLU A 242 3.83 -6.12 -22.05
C GLU A 242 2.65 -5.16 -21.78
N PRO A 243 2.26 -4.30 -22.74
CA PRO A 243 1.25 -3.27 -22.47
C PRO A 243 -0.17 -3.83 -22.40
N GLY A 244 -0.39 -5.07 -22.87
CA GLY A 244 -1.69 -5.74 -22.82
C GLY A 244 -1.97 -6.35 -21.45
N ILE A 245 -3.20 -6.17 -20.95
CA ILE A 245 -3.69 -6.88 -19.78
C ILE A 245 -3.81 -8.36 -20.14
N ALA A 246 -3.05 -9.23 -19.45
CA ALA A 246 -3.11 -10.68 -19.69
C ALA A 246 -4.35 -11.30 -19.06
N PHE A 247 -4.68 -10.92 -17.81
CA PHE A 247 -5.85 -11.41 -17.09
C PHE A 247 -6.52 -10.31 -16.28
N ARG A 248 -7.84 -10.42 -16.13
CA ARG A 248 -8.66 -9.47 -15.37
C ARG A 248 -9.70 -10.22 -14.54
N SER A 249 -9.82 -9.88 -13.26
CA SER A 249 -10.79 -10.47 -12.33
C SER A 249 -11.47 -9.40 -11.50
N ASP A 250 -12.70 -9.66 -11.04
CA ASP A 250 -13.41 -8.80 -10.09
C ASP A 250 -12.76 -8.85 -8.70
N THR A 251 -12.79 -7.74 -7.99
CA THR A 251 -12.37 -7.70 -6.59
C THR A 251 -13.55 -7.85 -5.63
N LEU A 252 -14.76 -7.54 -6.06
CA LEU A 252 -15.97 -7.59 -5.25
C LEU A 252 -16.61 -8.99 -5.28
N ALA A 253 -17.20 -9.40 -4.16
CA ALA A 253 -18.01 -10.60 -4.08
C ALA A 253 -19.30 -10.47 -4.91
N GLU A 254 -19.84 -9.26 -4.98
CA GLU A 254 -21.02 -8.92 -5.78
C GLU A 254 -20.67 -7.87 -6.87
N PRO A 255 -19.99 -8.22 -7.96
CA PRO A 255 -19.55 -7.28 -8.98
C PRO A 255 -20.64 -6.45 -9.63
N GLY A 256 -21.88 -7.00 -9.67
CA GLY A 256 -23.06 -6.32 -10.19
C GLY A 256 -23.73 -5.33 -9.22
N ASN A 257 -23.24 -5.23 -7.97
CA ASN A 257 -23.84 -4.43 -6.90
C ASN A 257 -22.85 -3.40 -6.34
N ILE A 258 -22.33 -2.54 -7.22
CA ILE A 258 -21.33 -1.53 -6.84
C ILE A 258 -21.99 -0.45 -5.97
N ARG A 259 -21.52 -0.31 -4.73
CA ARG A 259 -22.00 0.71 -3.80
C ARG A 259 -21.30 2.04 -4.02
N ALA A 260 -21.89 3.11 -3.49
CA ALA A 260 -21.31 4.44 -3.57
C ALA A 260 -19.91 4.48 -2.92
N ARG A 261 -18.94 5.03 -3.63
CA ARG A 261 -17.52 5.11 -3.23
C ARG A 261 -16.91 3.74 -2.89
N GLN A 262 -17.36 2.71 -3.58
CA GLN A 262 -16.73 1.41 -3.57
C GLN A 262 -15.45 1.45 -4.41
N ALA A 263 -14.32 0.98 -3.88
CA ALA A 263 -13.04 1.08 -4.55
C ALA A 263 -12.12 -0.09 -4.18
N ALA A 264 -11.38 -0.59 -5.17
CA ALA A 264 -10.27 -1.49 -4.89
C ALA A 264 -9.15 -0.75 -4.15
N GLY A 265 -8.44 -1.47 -3.30
CA GLY A 265 -7.43 -0.91 -2.39
C GLY A 265 -6.01 -1.38 -2.69
N ALA A 266 -5.30 -1.74 -1.62
CA ALA A 266 -3.96 -2.31 -1.69
C ALA A 266 -3.99 -3.71 -2.33
N VAL A 267 -2.85 -4.11 -2.89
CA VAL A 267 -2.59 -5.46 -3.42
C VAL A 267 -1.27 -5.96 -2.85
N HIS A 268 -1.22 -7.23 -2.47
CA HIS A 268 0.01 -7.92 -2.08
C HIS A 268 -0.01 -9.36 -2.57
N VAL A 269 1.10 -9.80 -3.15
CA VAL A 269 1.34 -11.20 -3.50
C VAL A 269 1.87 -11.93 -2.26
N HIS A 270 1.36 -13.13 -2.03
CA HIS A 270 1.85 -13.98 -0.95
C HIS A 270 3.33 -14.35 -1.16
N PRO A 271 4.17 -14.43 -0.09
CA PRO A 271 5.59 -14.76 -0.24
C PRO A 271 5.88 -16.08 -0.99
N ASN A 272 4.96 -17.05 -0.99
CA ASN A 272 5.11 -18.31 -1.74
C ASN A 272 4.71 -18.21 -3.23
N GLY A 273 4.21 -17.06 -3.69
CA GLY A 273 3.78 -16.85 -5.08
C GLY A 273 2.48 -17.55 -5.50
N ARG A 274 1.81 -18.27 -4.60
CA ARG A 274 0.61 -19.05 -4.97
C ARG A 274 -0.69 -18.25 -4.88
N PHE A 275 -0.67 -17.12 -4.21
CA PHE A 275 -1.86 -16.32 -3.94
C PHE A 275 -1.57 -14.82 -4.10
N VAL A 276 -2.61 -14.07 -4.48
CA VAL A 276 -2.59 -12.60 -4.43
C VAL A 276 -3.84 -12.11 -3.71
N TYR A 277 -3.70 -11.06 -2.92
CA TYR A 277 -4.75 -10.48 -2.07
C TYR A 277 -5.02 -9.05 -2.50
N GLY A 278 -6.30 -8.67 -2.49
CA GLY A 278 -6.75 -7.32 -2.77
C GLY A 278 -7.72 -6.81 -1.70
N ALA A 279 -7.59 -5.55 -1.28
CA ALA A 279 -8.55 -4.94 -0.37
C ALA A 279 -9.69 -4.29 -1.16
N ASN A 280 -10.91 -4.46 -0.68
CA ASN A 280 -12.10 -3.70 -1.08
C ASN A 280 -12.49 -2.75 0.04
N ARG A 281 -12.85 -1.53 -0.30
CA ARG A 281 -13.17 -0.50 0.66
C ARG A 281 -14.31 0.38 0.19
N ALA A 282 -15.21 0.69 1.10
CA ALA A 282 -16.30 1.64 0.93
C ALA A 282 -16.37 2.57 2.15
N GLU A 283 -16.72 3.83 1.95
CA GLU A 283 -16.76 4.82 3.04
C GLU A 283 -17.91 5.81 2.90
N ALA A 284 -18.80 5.64 1.90
CA ALA A 284 -19.93 6.54 1.71
C ALA A 284 -20.81 6.56 2.96
N THR A 285 -21.34 7.74 3.28
CA THR A 285 -22.25 7.94 4.41
C THR A 285 -23.58 8.50 3.96
N VAL A 286 -24.62 8.31 4.78
CA VAL A 286 -25.95 8.89 4.66
C VAL A 286 -26.37 9.45 6.01
N GLU A 287 -27.22 10.48 5.99
CA GLU A 287 -27.79 11.02 7.22
C GLU A 287 -28.83 10.05 7.81
N TYR A 288 -28.70 9.76 9.10
CA TYR A 288 -29.65 8.99 9.87
C TYR A 288 -29.70 9.49 11.32
N GLN A 289 -30.85 9.95 11.78
CA GLN A 289 -31.03 10.52 13.12
C GLN A 289 -30.03 11.64 13.45
N GLY A 290 -29.75 12.55 12.49
CA GLY A 290 -28.79 13.65 12.65
C GLY A 290 -27.32 13.24 12.69
N LYS A 291 -26.99 12.00 12.36
CA LYS A 291 -25.61 11.49 12.28
C LYS A 291 -25.29 10.97 10.89
N LYS A 292 -24.03 11.14 10.46
CA LYS A 292 -23.53 10.46 9.26
C LYS A 292 -23.26 9.01 9.61
N VAL A 293 -23.96 8.07 8.95
CA VAL A 293 -23.77 6.64 9.11
C VAL A 293 -23.33 5.99 7.79
N PHE A 294 -22.59 4.91 7.86
CA PHE A 294 -22.13 4.14 6.71
C PHE A 294 -23.30 3.71 5.83
N LYS A 295 -23.19 3.98 4.53
CA LYS A 295 -24.24 3.72 3.54
C LYS A 295 -24.27 2.27 3.05
N GLY A 296 -23.25 1.47 3.40
CA GLY A 296 -23.05 0.11 2.91
C GLY A 296 -21.95 0.03 1.84
N GLY A 297 -21.55 -1.18 1.57
CA GLY A 297 -20.48 -1.54 0.63
C GLY A 297 -19.55 -2.58 1.22
N GLU A 298 -18.72 -3.19 0.37
CA GLU A 298 -17.78 -4.21 0.78
C GLU A 298 -16.53 -3.57 1.41
N ASN A 299 -16.18 -4.04 2.60
CA ASN A 299 -14.94 -3.74 3.31
C ASN A 299 -14.26 -5.09 3.61
N SER A 300 -13.71 -5.68 2.56
CA SER A 300 -13.27 -7.08 2.52
C SER A 300 -11.84 -7.21 2.00
N ILE A 301 -11.28 -8.40 2.17
CA ILE A 301 -10.12 -8.87 1.40
C ILE A 301 -10.62 -9.94 0.44
N VAL A 302 -10.30 -9.77 -0.83
CA VAL A 302 -10.42 -10.83 -1.83
C VAL A 302 -9.12 -11.62 -1.88
N VAL A 303 -9.24 -12.93 -1.90
CA VAL A 303 -8.12 -13.87 -2.06
C VAL A 303 -8.23 -14.51 -3.44
N TYR A 304 -7.14 -14.48 -4.18
CA TYR A 304 -7.03 -15.17 -5.47
C TYR A 304 -5.99 -16.28 -5.40
N ALA A 305 -6.32 -17.43 -5.96
CA ALA A 305 -5.30 -18.40 -6.33
C ALA A 305 -4.65 -17.97 -7.65
N ILE A 306 -3.34 -18.13 -7.74
CA ILE A 306 -2.56 -17.85 -8.96
C ILE A 306 -2.27 -19.18 -9.65
N ASP A 307 -2.69 -19.30 -10.91
CA ASP A 307 -2.26 -20.40 -11.77
C ASP A 307 -0.76 -20.29 -12.02
N GLN A 308 -0.03 -21.34 -11.68
CA GLN A 308 1.44 -21.31 -11.67
C GLN A 308 2.08 -21.45 -13.06
N GLU A 309 1.30 -21.73 -14.09
CA GLU A 309 1.77 -21.79 -15.47
C GLU A 309 1.47 -20.48 -16.23
N THR A 310 0.31 -19.90 -15.99
CA THR A 310 -0.18 -18.75 -16.76
C THR A 310 -0.10 -17.42 -16.02
N GLY A 311 -0.14 -17.43 -14.67
CA GLY A 311 -0.24 -16.26 -13.81
C GLY A 311 -1.68 -15.76 -13.65
N GLU A 312 -2.69 -16.47 -14.17
CA GLU A 312 -4.08 -16.08 -14.02
C GLU A 312 -4.51 -16.12 -12.56
N GLN A 313 -5.13 -15.02 -12.09
CA GLN A 313 -5.68 -14.92 -10.74
C GLN A 313 -7.18 -15.26 -10.75
N THR A 314 -7.58 -16.27 -9.96
CA THR A 314 -8.97 -16.69 -9.79
C THR A 314 -9.41 -16.45 -8.35
N PRO A 315 -10.53 -15.72 -8.09
CA PRO A 315 -10.99 -15.48 -6.72
C PRO A 315 -11.45 -16.78 -6.06
N ILE A 316 -10.96 -17.03 -4.84
CA ILE A 316 -11.28 -18.21 -4.04
C ILE A 316 -11.95 -17.87 -2.71
N GLN A 317 -11.90 -16.61 -2.29
CA GLN A 317 -12.57 -16.14 -1.06
C GLN A 317 -12.75 -14.62 -1.09
N HIS A 318 -13.87 -14.16 -0.50
CA HIS A 318 -14.06 -12.79 -0.03
C HIS A 318 -14.34 -12.86 1.47
N ILE A 319 -13.62 -12.08 2.28
CA ILE A 319 -13.77 -12.08 3.73
C ILE A 319 -13.87 -10.65 4.25
N GLU A 320 -14.89 -10.39 5.05
CA GLU A 320 -15.10 -9.09 5.71
C GLU A 320 -13.97 -8.77 6.69
N THR A 321 -13.51 -7.52 6.69
CA THR A 321 -12.42 -7.08 7.56
C THR A 321 -12.84 -6.71 8.97
N GLN A 322 -14.13 -6.84 9.31
CA GLN A 322 -14.75 -6.56 10.62
C GLN A 322 -14.71 -5.08 11.03
N LYS A 323 -14.13 -4.22 10.22
CA LYS A 323 -14.07 -2.76 10.36
C LYS A 323 -14.27 -2.10 9.01
N ILE A 324 -14.41 -0.76 8.98
CA ILE A 324 -14.73 -0.02 7.77
C ILE A 324 -13.44 0.56 7.14
N HIS A 325 -13.39 0.57 5.81
CA HIS A 325 -12.33 1.16 5.00
C HIS A 325 -10.93 0.57 5.27
N PRO A 326 -10.69 -0.72 4.93
CA PRO A 326 -9.34 -1.32 4.99
C PRO A 326 -8.44 -0.60 3.97
N ARG A 327 -7.69 0.40 4.47
CA ARG A 327 -6.86 1.25 3.60
C ARG A 327 -5.63 0.53 3.08
N THR A 328 -5.00 -0.26 3.94
CA THR A 328 -3.84 -1.08 3.62
C THR A 328 -3.89 -2.37 4.43
N PHE A 329 -3.18 -3.36 3.96
CA PHE A 329 -2.91 -4.59 4.72
C PHE A 329 -1.48 -5.04 4.44
N HIS A 330 -0.97 -5.93 5.26
CA HIS A 330 0.36 -6.50 5.04
C HIS A 330 0.38 -7.97 5.46
N ILE A 331 1.14 -8.78 4.72
CA ILE A 331 1.33 -10.21 5.00
C ILE A 331 2.61 -10.38 5.80
N HIS A 332 2.55 -11.14 6.88
CA HIS A 332 3.75 -11.50 7.65
C HIS A 332 4.72 -12.32 6.78
N PRO A 333 6.04 -12.15 6.91
CA PRO A 333 7.04 -12.86 6.09
C PRO A 333 6.92 -14.38 6.10
N SER A 334 6.36 -14.97 7.16
CA SER A 334 6.06 -16.40 7.19
C SER A 334 4.94 -16.84 6.25
N GLY A 335 4.18 -15.91 5.69
CA GLY A 335 2.99 -16.20 4.91
C GLY A 335 1.78 -16.70 5.72
N ARG A 336 1.84 -16.74 7.06
CA ARG A 336 0.79 -17.36 7.91
C ARG A 336 -0.14 -16.37 8.58
N LEU A 337 0.10 -15.08 8.44
CA LEU A 337 -0.68 -14.05 9.11
C LEU A 337 -0.79 -12.80 8.23
N MET A 338 -1.95 -12.19 8.24
CA MET A 338 -2.22 -10.90 7.62
C MET A 338 -2.79 -9.93 8.65
N VAL A 339 -2.42 -8.66 8.54
CA VAL A 339 -3.04 -7.57 9.29
C VAL A 339 -3.56 -6.54 8.31
N ALA A 340 -4.83 -6.14 8.48
CA ALA A 340 -5.46 -5.05 7.74
C ALA A 340 -5.66 -3.83 8.66
N GLN A 341 -5.46 -2.62 8.12
CA GLN A 341 -5.55 -1.36 8.85
C GLN A 341 -6.72 -0.53 8.34
N HIS A 342 -7.54 -0.01 9.27
CA HIS A 342 -8.74 0.79 9.03
C HIS A 342 -8.53 2.20 9.58
N ASN A 343 -8.76 3.20 8.73
CA ASN A 343 -8.18 4.52 8.96
C ASN A 343 -8.95 5.46 9.91
N LEU A 344 -10.27 5.34 10.03
CA LEU A 344 -11.11 6.23 10.80
C LEU A 344 -12.23 5.47 11.50
N PRO A 345 -12.75 5.98 12.63
CA PRO A 345 -14.00 5.51 13.19
C PRO A 345 -15.17 5.89 12.26
N VAL A 346 -16.13 4.98 12.11
CA VAL A 346 -17.31 5.18 11.26
C VAL A 346 -18.55 4.76 12.02
N ASN A 347 -19.59 5.60 12.02
CA ASN A 347 -20.87 5.21 12.57
C ASN A 347 -21.58 4.24 11.61
N VAL A 348 -22.16 3.20 12.17
CA VAL A 348 -22.98 2.23 11.44
C VAL A 348 -24.37 2.15 12.08
N ARG A 349 -25.35 1.85 11.25
CA ARG A 349 -26.70 1.59 11.73
C ARG A 349 -26.75 0.16 12.28
N ASP A 350 -27.35 -0.01 13.44
CA ASP A 350 -27.58 -1.29 14.11
C ASP A 350 -29.05 -1.35 14.57
N GLY A 351 -29.93 -1.86 13.71
CA GLY A 351 -31.37 -1.72 13.88
C GLY A 351 -31.79 -0.25 13.83
N ASP A 352 -32.42 0.23 14.92
CA ASP A 352 -32.78 1.64 15.11
C ASP A 352 -31.72 2.46 15.85
N ALA A 353 -30.66 1.82 16.32
CA ALA A 353 -29.53 2.46 16.99
C ALA A 353 -28.41 2.83 16.01
N VAL A 354 -27.53 3.73 16.47
CA VAL A 354 -26.27 4.06 15.80
C VAL A 354 -25.13 3.68 16.74
N ARG A 355 -24.24 2.81 16.28
CA ARG A 355 -22.99 2.49 16.98
C ARG A 355 -21.79 2.95 16.16
N THR A 356 -20.66 3.16 16.81
CA THR A 356 -19.39 3.51 16.14
C THR A 356 -18.53 2.26 16.01
N VAL A 357 -18.06 1.99 14.80
CA VAL A 357 -16.98 1.03 14.54
C VAL A 357 -15.68 1.81 14.61
N ALA A 358 -14.81 1.48 15.56
CA ALA A 358 -13.55 2.17 15.77
C ALA A 358 -12.57 1.95 14.61
N ALA A 359 -11.65 2.90 14.37
CA ALA A 359 -10.43 2.67 13.61
C ALA A 359 -9.61 1.53 14.24
N GLY A 360 -8.67 0.95 13.51
CA GLY A 360 -7.81 -0.05 14.12
C GLY A 360 -7.28 -1.12 13.17
N LEU A 361 -6.92 -2.26 13.75
CA LEU A 361 -6.27 -3.35 13.06
C LEU A 361 -7.13 -4.62 13.15
N SER A 362 -7.20 -5.37 12.03
CA SER A 362 -7.84 -6.69 11.96
C SER A 362 -6.79 -7.73 11.61
N VAL A 363 -6.76 -8.82 12.34
CA VAL A 363 -5.77 -9.89 12.20
C VAL A 363 -6.44 -11.14 11.65
N PHE A 364 -5.79 -11.74 10.66
CA PHE A 364 -6.23 -12.98 10.01
C PHE A 364 -5.10 -14.00 10.00
N ARG A 365 -5.44 -15.26 10.21
CA ARG A 365 -4.55 -16.38 9.86
C ARG A 365 -4.65 -16.63 8.35
N ILE A 366 -3.56 -17.06 7.76
CA ILE A 366 -3.52 -17.52 6.37
C ILE A 366 -3.31 -19.02 6.41
N ASP A 367 -4.24 -19.78 5.85
CA ASP A 367 -4.19 -21.23 5.76
C ASP A 367 -3.32 -21.68 4.57
N ASP A 368 -2.98 -22.96 4.48
CA ASP A 368 -2.12 -23.51 3.41
C ASP A 368 -2.74 -23.40 2.01
N ASP A 369 -4.07 -23.28 1.91
CA ASP A 369 -4.82 -23.01 0.68
C ASP A 369 -4.95 -21.51 0.37
N GLY A 370 -4.28 -20.64 1.13
CA GLY A 370 -4.26 -19.19 0.98
C GLY A 370 -5.47 -18.47 1.56
N LYS A 371 -6.49 -19.17 2.00
CA LYS A 371 -7.67 -18.54 2.57
C LYS A 371 -7.37 -17.90 3.91
N LEU A 372 -8.17 -16.89 4.24
CA LEU A 372 -8.08 -16.12 5.46
C LEU A 372 -9.11 -16.60 6.47
N ALA A 373 -8.66 -16.82 7.70
CA ALA A 373 -9.51 -17.03 8.87
C ALA A 373 -9.39 -15.82 9.80
N PHE A 374 -10.51 -15.15 10.09
CA PHE A 374 -10.50 -14.02 11.02
C PHE A 374 -10.08 -14.46 12.42
N ALA A 375 -9.16 -13.75 13.05
CA ALA A 375 -8.68 -14.03 14.38
C ALA A 375 -9.20 -13.01 15.41
N ARG A 376 -8.92 -11.72 15.22
CA ARG A 376 -9.31 -10.66 16.16
C ARG A 376 -9.19 -9.26 15.58
N THR A 377 -9.71 -8.27 16.30
CA THR A 377 -9.52 -6.85 16.03
C THR A 377 -8.83 -6.15 17.20
N TYR A 378 -8.19 -5.04 16.91
CA TYR A 378 -7.66 -4.08 17.87
C TYR A 378 -8.23 -2.71 17.54
N ASP A 379 -8.95 -2.12 18.49
CA ASP A 379 -9.39 -0.73 18.39
C ASP A 379 -8.22 0.20 18.65
N VAL A 380 -8.11 1.24 17.83
CA VAL A 380 -7.10 2.27 17.97
C VAL A 380 -7.79 3.62 18.09
N ASP A 381 -7.57 4.30 19.19
CA ASP A 381 -8.01 5.68 19.35
C ASP A 381 -7.19 6.59 18.45
N VAL A 382 -7.85 7.26 17.53
CA VAL A 382 -7.21 8.17 16.59
C VAL A 382 -7.47 9.64 16.91
N GLY A 383 -8.37 9.94 17.87
CA GLY A 383 -8.80 11.31 18.18
C GLY A 383 -9.31 12.02 16.92
N ASP A 384 -8.74 13.17 16.61
CA ASP A 384 -8.97 13.98 15.39
C ASP A 384 -8.05 13.60 14.22
N LYS A 385 -7.12 12.65 14.45
CA LYS A 385 -6.15 12.15 13.46
C LYS A 385 -6.71 10.92 12.71
N ARG A 386 -5.85 10.23 11.99
CA ARG A 386 -6.17 8.98 11.30
C ARG A 386 -5.00 8.02 11.25
N MET A 387 -5.29 6.76 11.08
CA MET A 387 -4.34 5.78 10.62
C MET A 387 -4.24 5.87 9.10
N PHE A 388 -3.05 5.98 8.54
CA PHE A 388 -2.87 6.16 7.11
C PHE A 388 -2.03 5.07 6.46
N TRP A 389 -1.02 4.58 7.17
CA TRP A 389 -0.11 3.54 6.74
C TRP A 389 0.13 2.51 7.85
N MET A 390 0.32 1.29 7.43
CA MET A 390 0.80 0.18 8.25
C MET A 390 1.65 -0.74 7.37
N GLY A 391 2.71 -1.31 7.94
CA GLY A 391 3.54 -2.30 7.27
C GLY A 391 4.29 -3.19 8.26
N MET A 392 4.74 -4.36 7.79
CA MET A 392 5.58 -5.28 8.54
C MET A 392 6.98 -5.29 7.94
N VAL A 393 7.98 -5.26 8.79
CA VAL A 393 9.38 -5.36 8.40
C VAL A 393 9.96 -6.64 9.02
N PRO A 394 10.43 -7.58 8.18
CA PRO A 394 11.17 -8.74 8.71
C PRO A 394 12.39 -8.26 9.47
N LEU A 395 12.64 -8.83 10.65
CA LEU A 395 13.86 -8.57 11.41
C LEU A 395 14.95 -9.55 10.97
N PRO A 396 16.22 -9.12 10.95
CA PRO A 396 17.33 -10.03 10.71
C PRO A 396 17.33 -11.19 11.71
N ALA A 397 17.69 -12.38 11.24
CA ALA A 397 17.82 -13.58 12.08
C ALA A 397 19.02 -13.46 13.03
#